data_b5224c44772922c54dbd3dcc4d9af36a
#
_entry.id   b5224c44772922c54dbd3dcc4d9af36a
#
_cell.length_a   1.000
_cell.length_b   1.000
_cell.length_c   1.000
_cell.angle_alpha   90.00
_cell.angle_beta   90.00
_cell.angle_gamma   90.00
#
_symmetry.space_group_name_H-M   'P 1'
#
loop_
_entity.id
_entity.type
_entity.pdbx_description
1 polymer ?
#
loop_
_entity_poly.entity_id
_entity_poly.type
_entity_poly.pdbx_seq_one_letter_code
_entity_poly.pdbx_strand_id
1 'polypeptide(L)'
;LDQQLLQLKNFISKLANKLQRKLLAKQNRSWNFDLEEGLLDTSKLPRIIMDPFNSLSFKKEKDIEFKDTLVTILIDNSGSMRGKPISVAAICADILSRTLERCMVKVEILGFTTKHWKGGSSREKWMKNEKPNLPGRLNDLRHIIYKSADTPWRQVKNNMGLMLKEGLLKENIDGEALRWAFNKMSKRKEDRKILMV
;
A
#
# COMPACT_ATOMS: atom_id res chain seq x y z
N LEU A 1 11.67 16.76 8.91
CA LEU A 1 10.38 16.17 8.48
C LEU A 1 9.23 16.67 9.36
N ASP A 2 9.32 16.59 10.68
CA ASP A 2 8.21 16.97 11.60
C ASP A 2 7.81 18.44 11.47
N GLN A 3 8.76 19.36 11.32
CA GLN A 3 8.46 20.80 11.11
C GLN A 3 7.67 21.04 9.81
N GLN A 4 8.03 20.36 8.73
CA GLN A 4 7.33 20.45 7.45
C GLN A 4 5.94 19.83 7.49
N LEU A 5 5.79 18.74 8.25
CA LEU A 5 4.51 18.06 8.44
C LEU A 5 3.53 18.84 9.32
N LEU A 6 4.01 19.67 10.26
CA LEU A 6 3.15 20.52 11.08
C LEU A 6 2.33 21.51 10.24
N GLN A 7 2.94 22.12 9.23
CA GLN A 7 2.26 23.02 8.30
C GLN A 7 1.16 22.32 7.46
N LEU A 8 1.32 21.02 7.22
CA LEU A 8 0.41 20.24 6.38
C LEU A 8 -0.68 19.49 7.17
N LYS A 9 -0.70 19.58 8.50
CA LYS A 9 -1.64 18.83 9.36
C LYS A 9 -3.11 19.06 8.99
N ASN A 10 -3.50 20.29 8.72
CA ASN A 10 -4.85 20.64 8.30
C ASN A 10 -5.19 20.11 6.91
N PHE A 11 -4.21 20.09 6.00
CA PHE A 11 -4.36 19.54 4.66
C PHE A 11 -4.57 18.02 4.71
N ILE A 12 -3.80 17.31 5.53
CA ILE A 12 -3.93 15.86 5.74
C ILE A 12 -5.36 15.51 6.20
N SER A 13 -5.89 16.27 7.18
CA SER A 13 -7.24 16.01 7.68
C SER A 13 -8.32 16.25 6.63
N LYS A 14 -8.22 17.33 5.85
CA LYS A 14 -9.14 17.63 4.74
C LYS A 14 -9.06 16.55 3.64
N LEU A 15 -7.84 16.11 3.28
CA LEU A 15 -7.62 15.08 2.28
C LEU A 15 -8.19 13.73 2.74
N ALA A 16 -7.95 13.35 4.01
CA ALA A 16 -8.47 12.12 4.60
C ALA A 16 -10.02 12.10 4.55
N ASN A 17 -10.66 13.19 4.99
CA ASN A 17 -12.11 13.29 4.98
C ASN A 17 -12.69 13.24 3.55
N LYS A 18 -12.04 13.89 2.57
CA LYS A 18 -12.47 13.86 1.17
C LYS A 18 -12.31 12.46 0.57
N LEU A 19 -11.19 11.79 0.86
CA LEU A 19 -10.92 10.44 0.40
C LEU A 19 -11.90 9.44 1.03
N GLN A 20 -12.11 9.52 2.34
CA GLN A 20 -13.07 8.68 3.06
C GLN A 20 -14.48 8.81 2.48
N ARG A 21 -14.96 10.02 2.24
CA ARG A 21 -16.28 10.25 1.60
C ARG A 21 -16.37 9.61 0.21
N LYS A 22 -15.31 9.75 -0.61
CA LYS A 22 -15.28 9.15 -1.95
C LYS A 22 -15.22 7.62 -1.90
N LEU A 23 -14.50 7.06 -0.94
CA LEU A 23 -14.41 5.62 -0.75
C LEU A 23 -15.75 5.07 -0.26
N LEU A 24 -16.38 5.70 0.73
CA LEU A 24 -17.70 5.32 1.22
C LEU A 24 -18.79 5.45 0.13
N ALA A 25 -18.73 6.51 -0.69
CA ALA A 25 -19.69 6.70 -1.78
C ALA A 25 -19.56 5.65 -2.89
N LYS A 26 -18.40 5.01 -3.05
CA LYS A 26 -18.14 3.94 -4.01
C LYS A 26 -18.37 2.53 -3.44
N GLN A 27 -18.80 2.41 -2.19
CA GLN A 27 -19.22 1.13 -1.65
C GLN A 27 -20.45 0.67 -2.44
N ASN A 28 -20.28 -0.40 -3.20
CA ASN A 28 -21.42 -1.08 -3.78
C ASN A 28 -22.23 -1.69 -2.62
N ARG A 29 -23.40 -1.11 -2.39
CA ARG A 29 -24.36 -1.68 -1.44
C ARG A 29 -24.73 -3.05 -1.93
N SER A 30 -24.33 -4.08 -1.22
CA SER A 30 -24.84 -5.41 -1.45
C SER A 30 -25.92 -5.74 -0.42
N TRP A 31 -26.83 -6.59 -0.79
CA TRP A 31 -27.91 -7.01 0.06
C TRP A 31 -27.79 -8.50 0.36
N ASN A 32 -27.99 -8.88 1.60
CA ASN A 32 -28.28 -10.24 1.98
C ASN A 32 -29.78 -10.42 1.83
N PHE A 33 -30.18 -11.37 1.01
CA PHE A 33 -31.57 -11.73 0.76
C PHE A 33 -31.96 -12.95 1.57
N ASP A 34 -33.27 -13.29 1.53
CA ASP A 34 -33.81 -14.48 2.17
C ASP A 34 -33.56 -14.55 3.67
N LEU A 35 -33.85 -13.44 4.36
CA LEU A 35 -33.74 -13.31 5.81
C LEU A 35 -35.13 -13.35 6.46
N GLU A 36 -35.16 -13.71 7.74
CA GLU A 36 -36.38 -13.71 8.55
C GLU A 36 -36.72 -12.31 9.10
N GLU A 37 -35.71 -11.44 9.17
CA GLU A 37 -35.86 -10.07 9.70
C GLU A 37 -35.10 -9.06 8.84
N GLY A 38 -35.63 -7.82 8.73
CA GLY A 38 -35.00 -6.73 8.01
C GLY A 38 -35.96 -5.87 7.22
N LEU A 39 -35.53 -5.33 6.09
CA LEU A 39 -36.35 -4.62 5.13
C LEU A 39 -37.08 -5.62 4.24
N LEU A 40 -38.38 -5.44 4.05
CA LEU A 40 -39.18 -6.29 3.18
C LEU A 40 -38.66 -6.21 1.73
N ASP A 41 -38.38 -7.33 1.12
CA ASP A 41 -38.04 -7.40 -0.30
C ASP A 41 -39.32 -7.47 -1.14
N THR A 42 -39.67 -6.32 -1.72
CA THR A 42 -40.90 -6.19 -2.53
C THR A 42 -40.91 -7.11 -3.75
N SER A 43 -39.78 -7.55 -4.25
CA SER A 43 -39.69 -8.50 -5.36
C SER A 43 -40.19 -9.90 -4.98
N LYS A 44 -40.26 -10.21 -3.68
CA LYS A 44 -40.70 -11.53 -3.14
C LYS A 44 -42.10 -11.52 -2.58
N LEU A 45 -42.87 -10.43 -2.69
CA LEU A 45 -44.27 -10.37 -2.28
C LEU A 45 -45.15 -11.48 -2.89
N PRO A 46 -45.03 -11.83 -4.16
CA PRO A 46 -45.80 -12.95 -4.73
C PRO A 46 -45.55 -14.26 -4.00
N ARG A 47 -44.32 -14.50 -3.52
CA ARG A 47 -43.96 -15.72 -2.78
C ARG A 47 -44.64 -15.77 -1.40
N ILE A 48 -44.75 -14.64 -0.71
CA ILE A 48 -45.43 -14.55 0.58
C ILE A 48 -46.94 -14.87 0.45
N ILE A 49 -47.54 -14.43 -0.66
CA ILE A 49 -48.96 -14.68 -0.94
C ILE A 49 -49.20 -16.17 -1.22
N MET A 50 -48.26 -16.82 -1.90
CA MET A 50 -48.39 -18.24 -2.25
C MET A 50 -48.08 -19.18 -1.07
N ASP A 51 -47.12 -18.80 -0.22
CA ASP A 51 -46.70 -19.58 0.96
C ASP A 51 -46.47 -18.63 2.16
N PRO A 52 -47.53 -18.34 2.95
CA PRO A 52 -47.46 -17.43 4.11
C PRO A 52 -46.56 -17.92 5.23
N PHE A 53 -46.25 -19.21 5.28
CA PHE A 53 -45.40 -19.78 6.31
C PHE A 53 -43.89 -19.62 6.00
N ASN A 54 -43.53 -19.16 4.80
CA ASN A 54 -42.14 -18.92 4.41
C ASN A 54 -41.75 -17.49 4.71
N SER A 55 -41.20 -17.27 5.90
CA SER A 55 -40.78 -15.94 6.42
C SER A 55 -39.56 -15.34 5.74
N LEU A 56 -38.89 -16.08 4.84
CA LEU A 56 -37.64 -15.65 4.18
C LEU A 56 -37.88 -14.60 3.07
N SER A 57 -38.38 -13.42 3.46
CA SER A 57 -38.81 -12.38 2.52
C SER A 57 -38.18 -11.01 2.83
N PHE A 58 -37.26 -11.00 3.76
CA PHE A 58 -36.56 -9.78 4.14
C PHE A 58 -35.16 -9.72 3.57
N LYS A 59 -34.66 -8.52 3.42
CA LYS A 59 -33.29 -8.22 3.01
C LYS A 59 -32.63 -7.27 4.00
N LYS A 60 -31.34 -7.44 4.21
CA LYS A 60 -30.52 -6.57 5.05
C LYS A 60 -29.32 -6.06 4.27
N GLU A 61 -29.01 -4.79 4.42
CA GLU A 61 -27.83 -4.21 3.82
C GLU A 61 -26.58 -4.89 4.39
N LYS A 62 -25.71 -5.38 3.49
CA LYS A 62 -24.44 -5.98 3.87
C LYS A 62 -23.41 -4.89 3.93
N ASP A 63 -22.87 -4.61 5.11
CA ASP A 63 -21.70 -3.76 5.27
C ASP A 63 -20.49 -4.43 4.61
N ILE A 64 -20.12 -3.95 3.43
CA ILE A 64 -18.88 -4.36 2.80
C ILE A 64 -17.76 -3.61 3.51
N GLU A 65 -17.04 -4.31 4.37
CA GLU A 65 -15.87 -3.74 5.02
C GLU A 65 -14.80 -3.40 3.97
N PHE A 66 -14.42 -2.13 3.92
CA PHE A 66 -13.35 -1.61 3.05
C PHE A 66 -11.96 -2.13 3.48
N LYS A 67 -11.92 -3.06 4.43
CA LYS A 67 -10.71 -3.60 5.07
C LYS A 67 -9.80 -4.41 4.14
N ASP A 68 -10.28 -4.79 2.96
CA ASP A 68 -9.55 -5.69 2.06
C ASP A 68 -8.72 -4.98 0.97
N THR A 69 -8.31 -3.76 1.24
CA THR A 69 -7.44 -3.02 0.31
C THR A 69 -6.05 -2.84 0.92
N LEU A 70 -5.04 -3.24 0.17
CA LEU A 70 -3.64 -2.99 0.44
C LEU A 70 -3.08 -1.99 -0.57
N VAL A 71 -2.43 -0.95 -0.08
CA VAL A 71 -1.65 -0.02 -0.88
C VAL A 71 -0.17 -0.18 -0.53
N THR A 72 0.63 -0.59 -1.49
CA THR A 72 2.09 -0.68 -1.36
C THR A 72 2.73 0.49 -2.07
N ILE A 73 3.48 1.32 -1.35
CA ILE A 73 4.22 2.45 -1.87
C ILE A 73 5.68 2.02 -2.00
N LEU A 74 6.19 1.98 -3.22
CA LEU A 74 7.58 1.63 -3.52
C LEU A 74 8.36 2.91 -3.86
N ILE A 75 9.34 3.25 -3.05
CA ILE A 75 10.11 4.49 -3.14
C ILE A 75 11.50 4.21 -3.68
N ASP A 76 11.89 4.95 -4.70
CA ASP A 76 13.27 4.96 -5.20
C ASP A 76 14.19 5.68 -4.21
N ASN A 77 15.18 4.97 -3.72
CA ASN A 77 16.25 5.48 -2.86
C ASN A 77 17.58 5.56 -3.63
N SER A 78 17.54 5.96 -4.90
CA SER A 78 18.72 6.18 -5.71
C SER A 78 19.41 7.50 -5.42
N GLY A 79 20.64 7.64 -5.89
CA GLY A 79 21.43 8.86 -5.73
C GLY A 79 20.84 10.10 -6.40
N SER A 80 20.08 9.93 -7.48
CA SER A 80 19.34 10.99 -8.17
C SER A 80 18.25 11.62 -7.31
N MET A 81 17.70 10.86 -6.35
CA MET A 81 16.68 11.34 -5.41
C MET A 81 17.26 12.22 -4.27
N ARG A 82 18.57 12.42 -4.24
CA ARG A 82 19.22 13.17 -3.17
C ARG A 82 18.71 14.61 -3.06
N GLY A 83 18.50 15.06 -1.83
CA GLY A 83 18.05 16.43 -1.52
C GLY A 83 16.53 16.59 -1.54
N LYS A 84 16.02 17.50 -2.36
CA LYS A 84 14.58 17.80 -2.44
C LYS A 84 13.69 16.61 -2.81
N PRO A 85 13.99 15.80 -3.85
CA PRO A 85 13.11 14.74 -4.28
C PRO A 85 12.80 13.73 -3.17
N ILE A 86 13.80 13.21 -2.48
CA ILE A 86 13.60 12.23 -1.40
C ILE A 86 12.85 12.85 -0.21
N SER A 87 13.06 14.13 0.08
CA SER A 87 12.33 14.83 1.14
C SER A 87 10.84 14.93 0.82
N VAL A 88 10.52 15.29 -0.42
CA VAL A 88 9.12 15.33 -0.90
C VAL A 88 8.50 13.94 -0.89
N ALA A 89 9.21 12.92 -1.39
CA ALA A 89 8.74 11.54 -1.38
C ALA A 89 8.43 11.05 0.05
N ALA A 90 9.32 11.33 1.01
CA ALA A 90 9.12 10.98 2.41
C ALA A 90 7.89 11.67 3.03
N ILE A 91 7.67 12.97 2.73
CA ILE A 91 6.50 13.71 3.17
C ILE A 91 5.22 13.15 2.55
N CYS A 92 5.22 12.88 1.24
CA CYS A 92 4.08 12.31 0.54
C CYS A 92 3.73 10.91 1.08
N ALA A 93 4.72 10.06 1.30
CA ALA A 93 4.53 8.73 1.88
C ALA A 93 3.94 8.79 3.28
N ASP A 94 4.42 9.72 4.13
CA ASP A 94 3.88 9.93 5.47
C ASP A 94 2.41 10.41 5.43
N ILE A 95 2.09 11.40 4.58
CA ILE A 95 0.73 11.92 4.41
C ILE A 95 -0.21 10.83 3.91
N LEU A 96 0.20 10.09 2.87
CA LEU A 96 -0.60 9.01 2.30
C LEU A 96 -0.84 7.90 3.31
N SER A 97 0.21 7.48 4.04
CA SER A 97 0.08 6.45 5.06
C SER A 97 -0.93 6.83 6.15
N ARG A 98 -0.82 8.04 6.69
CA ARG A 98 -1.79 8.54 7.71
C ARG A 98 -3.21 8.64 7.17
N THR A 99 -3.35 9.12 5.93
CA THR A 99 -4.66 9.32 5.31
C THR A 99 -5.34 7.98 5.02
N LEU A 100 -4.61 7.04 4.43
CA LEU A 100 -5.14 5.73 4.08
C LEU A 100 -5.45 4.89 5.31
N GLU A 101 -4.60 4.92 6.35
CA GLU A 101 -4.91 4.22 7.61
C GLU A 101 -6.18 4.74 8.28
N ARG A 102 -6.45 6.05 8.23
CA ARG A 102 -7.72 6.61 8.71
C ARG A 102 -8.93 6.09 7.93
N CYS A 103 -8.72 5.75 6.66
CA CYS A 103 -9.72 5.14 5.80
C CYS A 103 -9.78 3.61 5.95
N MET A 104 -9.12 3.03 6.96
CA MET A 104 -9.06 1.58 7.21
C MET A 104 -8.40 0.78 6.08
N VAL A 105 -7.60 1.44 5.25
CA VAL A 105 -6.80 0.82 4.18
C VAL A 105 -5.43 0.45 4.74
N LYS A 106 -4.98 -0.77 4.49
CA LYS A 106 -3.63 -1.21 4.87
C LYS A 106 -2.59 -0.57 3.95
N VAL A 107 -1.53 -0.05 4.55
CA VAL A 107 -0.46 0.63 3.81
C VAL A 107 0.88 0.01 4.13
N GLU A 108 1.62 -0.33 3.10
CA GLU A 108 3.00 -0.78 3.15
C GLU A 108 3.90 0.23 2.46
N ILE A 109 5.06 0.54 3.05
CA ILE A 109 6.04 1.46 2.47
C ILE A 109 7.36 0.73 2.33
N LEU A 110 7.79 0.59 1.09
CA LEU A 110 8.99 -0.10 0.68
C LEU A 110 9.96 0.88 0.02
N GLY A 111 11.23 0.58 0.09
CA GLY A 111 12.26 1.33 -0.63
C GLY A 111 13.24 0.39 -1.29
N PHE A 112 13.88 0.85 -2.34
CA PHE A 112 14.88 0.08 -3.04
C PHE A 112 16.08 0.93 -3.41
N THR A 113 17.25 0.32 -3.34
CA THR A 113 18.55 0.86 -3.74
C THR A 113 19.55 -0.28 -3.87
N THR A 114 20.81 0.02 -4.04
CA THR A 114 21.91 -0.96 -3.98
C THR A 114 22.74 -0.80 -2.71
N LYS A 115 23.56 -1.80 -2.38
CA LYS A 115 24.50 -1.74 -1.25
C LYS A 115 25.68 -0.84 -1.54
N HIS A 116 26.16 -0.86 -2.79
CA HIS A 116 27.35 -0.13 -3.26
C HIS A 116 27.00 0.72 -4.48
N TRP A 117 27.78 1.75 -4.76
CA TRP A 117 27.58 2.62 -5.91
C TRP A 117 27.82 1.89 -7.26
N LYS A 118 28.83 1.06 -7.34
CA LYS A 118 29.20 0.34 -8.57
C LYS A 118 29.58 -1.08 -8.25
N GLY A 119 28.68 -2.01 -8.50
CA GLY A 119 28.94 -3.43 -8.28
C GLY A 119 28.68 -3.87 -6.86
N GLY A 120 29.48 -4.79 -6.37
CA GLY A 120 29.37 -5.45 -5.07
C GLY A 120 29.95 -6.85 -5.13
N SER A 121 29.53 -7.73 -4.25
CA SER A 121 30.00 -9.12 -4.17
C SER A 121 29.80 -9.89 -5.49
N SER A 122 28.72 -9.61 -6.22
CA SER A 122 28.44 -10.19 -7.53
C SER A 122 29.48 -9.77 -8.57
N ARG A 123 29.88 -8.50 -8.55
CA ARG A 123 30.91 -7.98 -9.45
C ARG A 123 32.29 -8.55 -9.13
N GLU A 124 32.63 -8.69 -7.85
CA GLU A 124 33.90 -9.29 -7.42
C GLU A 124 34.02 -10.74 -7.89
N LYS A 125 32.95 -11.53 -7.75
CA LYS A 125 32.90 -12.90 -8.26
C LYS A 125 33.07 -12.96 -9.78
N TRP A 126 32.40 -12.06 -10.50
CA TRP A 126 32.53 -11.97 -11.94
C TRP A 126 33.97 -11.64 -12.38
N MET A 127 34.61 -10.72 -11.67
CA MET A 127 36.03 -10.38 -11.95
C MET A 127 36.98 -11.54 -11.67
N LYS A 128 36.74 -12.32 -10.60
CA LYS A 128 37.53 -13.52 -10.26
C LYS A 128 37.35 -14.64 -11.26
N ASN A 129 36.18 -14.73 -11.92
CA ASN A 129 35.86 -15.75 -12.90
C ASN A 129 36.18 -15.29 -14.34
N GLU A 130 37.27 -14.55 -14.54
CA GLU A 130 37.79 -14.13 -15.87
C GLU A 130 36.78 -13.36 -16.73
N LYS A 131 35.77 -12.71 -16.09
CA LYS A 131 34.77 -11.85 -16.73
C LYS A 131 34.00 -12.58 -17.87
N PRO A 132 33.25 -13.64 -17.59
CA PRO A 132 32.46 -14.30 -18.60
C PRO A 132 31.49 -13.34 -19.31
N ASN A 133 31.20 -13.61 -20.58
CA ASN A 133 30.23 -12.83 -21.35
C ASN A 133 28.82 -12.95 -20.71
N LEU A 134 28.02 -11.87 -20.75
CA LEU A 134 26.67 -11.82 -20.22
C LEU A 134 26.57 -12.04 -18.67
N PRO A 135 27.22 -11.21 -17.89
CA PRO A 135 27.33 -11.41 -16.44
C PRO A 135 25.99 -11.27 -15.68
N GLY A 136 24.94 -10.79 -16.30
CA GLY A 136 23.72 -10.43 -15.61
C GLY A 136 23.89 -9.21 -14.70
N ARG A 137 23.15 -9.16 -13.60
CA ARG A 137 23.25 -8.06 -12.63
C ARG A 137 24.51 -8.18 -11.78
N LEU A 138 25.34 -7.13 -11.79
CA LEU A 138 26.59 -7.04 -11.01
C LEU A 138 26.44 -6.28 -9.69
N ASN A 139 25.33 -5.57 -9.47
CA ASN A 139 25.08 -4.79 -8.27
C ASN A 139 24.38 -5.60 -7.19
N ASP A 140 24.75 -5.43 -5.94
CA ASP A 140 24.07 -6.03 -4.80
C ASP A 140 22.84 -5.19 -4.43
N LEU A 141 21.66 -5.81 -4.40
CA LEU A 141 20.42 -5.14 -4.05
C LEU A 141 20.32 -4.84 -2.56
N ARG A 142 19.64 -3.74 -2.25
CA ARG A 142 19.16 -3.41 -0.92
C ARG A 142 17.69 -3.03 -0.99
N HIS A 143 16.83 -3.93 -0.53
CA HIS A 143 15.41 -3.70 -0.37
C HIS A 143 15.12 -3.33 1.09
N ILE A 144 14.36 -2.28 1.29
CA ILE A 144 14.11 -1.68 2.62
C ILE A 144 12.62 -1.70 2.88
N ILE A 145 12.24 -2.14 4.08
CA ILE A 145 10.87 -2.07 4.56
C ILE A 145 10.80 -0.95 5.58
N TYR A 146 10.26 0.21 5.18
CA TYR A 146 10.04 1.32 6.10
C TYR A 146 8.81 1.10 6.98
N LYS A 147 7.75 0.53 6.38
CA LYS A 147 6.51 0.20 7.07
C LYS A 147 5.94 -1.09 6.50
N SER A 148 5.65 -2.05 7.34
CA SER A 148 4.90 -3.23 6.92
C SER A 148 3.39 -2.95 6.95
N ALA A 149 2.61 -3.73 6.21
CA ALA A 149 1.17 -3.55 6.10
C ALA A 149 0.41 -3.67 7.42
N ASP A 150 0.90 -4.53 8.32
CA ASP A 150 0.24 -4.85 9.60
C ASP A 150 0.70 -3.95 10.76
N THR A 151 1.76 -3.16 10.55
CA THR A 151 2.29 -2.28 11.59
C THR A 151 1.64 -0.90 11.50
N PRO A 152 1.02 -0.38 12.57
CA PRO A 152 0.44 0.96 12.56
C PRO A 152 1.49 2.04 12.32
N TRP A 153 1.12 3.09 11.59
CA TRP A 153 2.00 4.22 11.30
C TRP A 153 2.67 4.82 12.55
N ARG A 154 1.94 4.91 13.65
CA ARG A 154 2.46 5.50 14.90
C ARG A 154 3.73 4.82 15.40
N GLN A 155 3.86 3.52 15.22
CA GLN A 155 5.03 2.74 15.67
C GLN A 155 6.24 2.95 14.76
N VAL A 156 6.02 3.24 13.47
CA VAL A 156 7.08 3.31 12.46
C VAL A 156 7.37 4.74 11.97
N LYS A 157 6.78 5.73 12.60
CA LYS A 157 6.96 7.15 12.24
C LYS A 157 8.43 7.54 12.06
N ASN A 158 9.30 7.09 12.96
CA ASN A 158 10.73 7.40 12.92
C ASN A 158 11.45 6.78 11.72
N ASN A 159 10.94 5.66 11.19
CA ASN A 159 11.52 4.99 10.03
C ASN A 159 11.45 5.84 8.76
N MET A 160 10.42 6.71 8.65
CA MET A 160 10.31 7.64 7.53
C MET A 160 11.49 8.62 7.49
N GLY A 161 12.02 9.00 8.65
CA GLY A 161 13.22 9.83 8.75
C GLY A 161 14.50 9.17 8.21
N LEU A 162 14.56 7.84 8.22
CA LEU A 162 15.70 7.09 7.68
C LEU A 162 15.86 7.27 6.16
N MET A 163 14.79 7.60 5.43
CA MET A 163 14.87 7.91 3.99
C MET A 163 15.80 9.09 3.70
N LEU A 164 15.91 10.02 4.66
CA LEU A 164 16.74 11.21 4.53
C LEU A 164 18.23 10.98 4.86
N LYS A 165 18.59 9.74 5.26
CA LYS A 165 19.96 9.42 5.61
C LYS A 165 20.82 9.37 4.33
N GLU A 166 21.77 10.29 4.22
CA GLU A 166 22.61 10.46 3.01
C GLU A 166 23.35 9.19 2.56
N GLY A 167 23.86 8.39 3.48
CA GLY A 167 24.57 7.13 3.15
C GLY A 167 23.72 6.01 2.58
N LEU A 168 22.39 6.18 2.55
CA LEU A 168 21.44 5.17 2.06
C LEU A 168 21.28 5.23 0.53
N LEU A 169 21.31 6.43 -0.05
CA LEU A 169 21.02 6.67 -1.46
C LEU A 169 22.19 6.24 -2.34
N LYS A 170 21.95 5.29 -3.26
CA LYS A 170 22.97 4.75 -4.18
C LYS A 170 22.41 4.52 -5.58
N GLU A 171 22.72 3.41 -6.22
CA GLU A 171 22.19 3.04 -7.53
C GLU A 171 20.77 2.45 -7.40
N ASN A 172 20.03 2.45 -8.51
CA ASN A 172 18.70 1.82 -8.56
C ASN A 172 18.68 0.64 -9.53
N ILE A 173 17.79 -0.32 -9.27
CA ILE A 173 17.46 -1.44 -10.14
C ILE A 173 15.95 -1.65 -10.05
N ASP A 174 15.22 -0.99 -10.93
CA ASP A 174 13.77 -0.85 -10.87
C ASP A 174 13.03 -2.16 -11.11
N GLY A 175 13.42 -2.91 -12.14
CA GLY A 175 12.73 -4.13 -12.54
C GLY A 175 12.70 -5.19 -11.44
N GLU A 176 13.84 -5.43 -10.77
CA GLU A 176 13.90 -6.38 -9.66
C GLU A 176 13.18 -5.86 -8.41
N ALA A 177 13.20 -4.55 -8.17
CA ALA A 177 12.48 -3.92 -7.08
C ALA A 177 10.95 -4.02 -7.26
N LEU A 178 10.46 -3.76 -8.47
CA LEU A 178 9.04 -3.96 -8.81
C LEU A 178 8.61 -5.40 -8.63
N ARG A 179 9.42 -6.35 -9.11
CA ARG A 179 9.15 -7.79 -8.97
C ARG A 179 9.12 -8.20 -7.50
N TRP A 180 10.04 -7.67 -6.68
CA TRP A 180 10.06 -7.93 -5.24
C TRP A 180 8.82 -7.39 -4.55
N ALA A 181 8.44 -6.13 -4.81
CA ALA A 181 7.25 -5.52 -4.24
C ALA A 181 5.98 -6.28 -4.66
N PHE A 182 5.86 -6.63 -5.95
CA PHE A 182 4.75 -7.43 -6.46
C PHE A 182 4.64 -8.80 -5.79
N ASN A 183 5.75 -9.53 -5.69
CA ASN A 183 5.77 -10.85 -5.04
C ASN A 183 5.41 -10.77 -3.55
N LYS A 184 5.78 -9.69 -2.88
CA LYS A 184 5.42 -9.45 -1.48
C LYS A 184 3.94 -9.16 -1.33
N MET A 185 3.40 -8.29 -2.18
CA MET A 185 2.00 -7.91 -2.21
C MET A 185 1.08 -9.07 -2.61
N SER A 186 1.49 -9.92 -3.58
CA SER A 186 0.67 -11.04 -4.06
C SER A 186 0.41 -12.11 -3.01
N LYS A 187 1.32 -12.30 -2.05
CA LYS A 187 1.18 -13.24 -0.93
C LYS A 187 0.17 -12.78 0.13
N ARG A 188 -0.32 -11.56 0.04
CA ARG A 188 -1.27 -11.00 1.00
C ARG A 188 -2.69 -11.46 0.70
N LYS A 189 -3.54 -11.47 1.73
CA LYS A 189 -4.93 -11.97 1.66
C LYS A 189 -5.93 -10.92 1.16
N GLU A 190 -5.51 -9.65 1.11
CA GLU A 190 -6.38 -8.55 0.70
C GLU A 190 -6.82 -8.73 -0.76
N ASP A 191 -8.11 -8.50 -1.03
CA ASP A 191 -8.70 -8.67 -2.36
C ASP A 191 -8.19 -7.63 -3.36
N ARG A 192 -8.12 -6.38 -2.91
CA ARG A 192 -7.64 -5.27 -3.74
C ARG A 192 -6.22 -4.89 -3.34
N LYS A 193 -5.31 -4.93 -4.30
CA LYS A 193 -3.90 -4.64 -4.12
C LYS A 193 -3.47 -3.57 -5.11
N ILE A 194 -2.90 -2.46 -4.61
CA ILE A 194 -2.48 -1.32 -5.41
C ILE A 194 -0.99 -1.09 -5.15
N LEU A 195 -0.19 -1.10 -6.22
CA LEU A 195 1.22 -0.72 -6.17
C LEU A 195 1.38 0.69 -6.73
N MET A 196 1.99 1.56 -5.94
CA MET A 196 2.37 2.93 -6.32
C MET A 196 3.90 3.03 -6.32
N VAL A 197 4.46 3.62 -7.36
CA VAL A 197 5.91 3.84 -7.51
C VAL A 197 6.19 5.32 -7.62
#